data_fa459b326382d9aab3170b8e53c8fda7
#
_entry.id   fa459b326382d9aab3170b8e53c8fda7
#
_cell.length_a   1.000
_cell.length_b   1.000
_cell.length_c   1.000
_cell.angle_alpha   90.00
_cell.angle_beta   90.00
_cell.angle_gamma   90.00
#
_symmetry.space_group_name_H-M   'P 1'
#
loop_
_entity.id
_entity.type
_entity.pdbx_description
1 polymer ?
#
loop_
_entity_poly.entity_id
_entity_poly.type
_entity_poly.pdbx_seq_one_letter_code
_entity_poly.pdbx_strand_id
1 'polypeptide(L)'
;MHPLVTTPASRSLTHEIISGGSGLVLALFMWGHVVLVGSILTGERGFNWMATFLEDYYIAQPTVAVIFILFLVHAVFAARKIPAQLRERKRITKLAKGLSQSGREKVATRTEHSPFRPHVESMLWIWQVRTGMIMLVLGSFHLILLGLDVFTPLFGEMAGIESQTTMARVGAGLWLPYGILLLCVEFHASVGLYRLAIKWGADLWLSRKAMHLIEQVIFWTILVIGGATLCVLAGWIDPPFAFLLEGGAS
;
A
#
# COMPACT_ATOMS: atom_id res chain seq x y z
N MET A 1 37.89 -5.07 18.36
CA MET A 1 37.23 -5.96 17.39
C MET A 1 35.88 -6.32 17.97
N HIS A 2 34.78 -5.71 17.48
CA HIS A 2 33.43 -6.15 17.85
C HIS A 2 33.09 -7.39 17.04
N PRO A 3 32.61 -8.49 17.66
CA PRO A 3 32.18 -9.65 16.93
C PRO A 3 31.00 -9.23 16.05
N LEU A 4 31.09 -9.50 14.76
CA LEU A 4 29.96 -9.46 13.83
C LEU A 4 28.96 -10.51 14.33
N VAL A 5 27.89 -10.07 14.98
CA VAL A 5 26.75 -10.94 15.31
C VAL A 5 26.10 -11.30 13.99
N THR A 6 26.58 -12.36 13.38
CA THR A 6 25.96 -13.00 12.23
C THR A 6 24.70 -13.69 12.75
N THR A 7 23.53 -13.04 12.58
CA THR A 7 22.26 -13.75 12.66
C THR A 7 22.32 -14.90 11.65
N PRO A 8 21.95 -16.13 12.02
CA PRO A 8 21.98 -17.25 11.11
C PRO A 8 21.27 -16.89 9.82
N ALA A 9 21.85 -17.19 8.66
CA ALA A 9 21.30 -16.87 7.33
C ALA A 9 19.85 -17.35 7.17
N SER A 10 19.49 -18.47 7.80
CA SER A 10 18.14 -19.02 7.85
C SER A 10 17.11 -18.06 8.49
N ARG A 11 17.44 -17.41 9.61
CA ARG A 11 16.51 -16.46 10.25
C ARG A 11 16.30 -15.20 9.40
N SER A 12 17.33 -14.73 8.71
CA SER A 12 17.22 -13.62 7.78
C SER A 12 16.28 -13.97 6.62
N LEU A 13 16.43 -15.16 6.04
CA LEU A 13 15.59 -15.64 4.93
C LEU A 13 14.13 -15.79 5.36
N THR A 14 13.86 -16.37 6.53
CA THR A 14 12.49 -16.52 7.06
C THR A 14 11.80 -15.15 7.22
N HIS A 15 12.50 -14.18 7.80
CA HIS A 15 11.95 -12.82 7.95
C HIS A 15 11.67 -12.16 6.59
N GLU A 16 12.50 -12.43 5.60
CA GLU A 16 12.31 -11.92 4.24
C GLU A 16 11.08 -12.55 3.57
N ILE A 17 10.92 -13.87 3.68
CA ILE A 17 9.77 -14.60 3.11
C ILE A 17 8.47 -14.15 3.79
N ILE A 18 8.44 -14.05 5.12
CA ILE A 18 7.24 -13.63 5.85
C ILE A 18 6.86 -12.19 5.46
N SER A 19 7.80 -11.26 5.49
CA SER A 19 7.53 -9.86 5.14
C SER A 19 7.15 -9.69 3.67
N GLY A 20 7.83 -10.39 2.74
CA GLY A 20 7.53 -10.32 1.31
C GLY A 20 6.20 -11.00 0.98
N GLY A 21 5.99 -12.21 1.49
CA GLY A 21 4.76 -12.99 1.26
C GLY A 21 3.53 -12.31 1.84
N SER A 22 3.58 -11.84 3.10
CA SER A 22 2.46 -11.08 3.69
C SER A 22 2.17 -9.79 2.93
N GLY A 23 3.21 -9.07 2.48
CA GLY A 23 3.04 -7.87 1.66
C GLY A 23 2.40 -8.17 0.30
N LEU A 24 2.77 -9.28 -0.35
CA LEU A 24 2.15 -9.72 -1.60
C LEU A 24 0.66 -10.04 -1.41
N VAL A 25 0.31 -10.79 -0.37
CA VAL A 25 -1.10 -11.13 -0.09
C VAL A 25 -1.91 -9.88 0.21
N LEU A 26 -1.37 -8.93 0.99
CA LEU A 26 -2.03 -7.65 1.25
C LEU A 26 -2.23 -6.82 -0.03
N ALA A 27 -1.23 -6.80 -0.95
CA ALA A 27 -1.36 -6.09 -2.23
C ALA A 27 -2.42 -6.74 -3.13
N LEU A 28 -2.49 -8.08 -3.19
CA LEU A 28 -3.53 -8.80 -3.93
C LEU A 28 -4.93 -8.56 -3.33
N PHE A 29 -5.03 -8.52 -2.00
CA PHE A 29 -6.27 -8.16 -1.32
C PHE A 29 -6.74 -6.75 -1.73
N MET A 30 -5.83 -5.79 -1.88
CA MET A 30 -6.20 -4.42 -2.29
C MET A 30 -6.91 -4.38 -3.63
N TRP A 31 -6.59 -5.28 -4.57
CA TRP A 31 -7.32 -5.37 -5.84
C TRP A 31 -8.77 -5.81 -5.65
N GLY A 32 -9.01 -6.85 -4.84
CA GLY A 32 -10.37 -7.26 -4.46
C GLY A 32 -11.11 -6.15 -3.69
N HIS A 33 -10.41 -5.44 -2.80
CA HIS A 33 -10.96 -4.32 -2.04
C HIS A 33 -11.39 -3.17 -2.97
N VAL A 34 -10.59 -2.83 -3.97
CA VAL A 34 -10.96 -1.81 -4.97
C VAL A 34 -12.20 -2.20 -5.77
N VAL A 35 -12.38 -3.49 -6.08
CA VAL A 35 -13.60 -3.98 -6.75
C VAL A 35 -14.82 -3.79 -5.84
N LEU A 36 -14.73 -4.16 -4.56
CA LEU A 36 -15.81 -3.97 -3.60
C LEU A 36 -16.17 -2.48 -3.45
N VAL A 37 -15.22 -1.64 -3.03
CA VAL A 37 -15.53 -0.22 -2.78
C VAL A 37 -15.83 0.54 -4.07
N GLY A 38 -15.19 0.15 -5.19
CA GLY A 38 -15.41 0.72 -6.51
C GLY A 38 -16.80 0.40 -7.10
N SER A 39 -17.50 -0.61 -6.59
CA SER A 39 -18.88 -0.90 -6.99
C SER A 39 -19.84 0.25 -6.69
N ILE A 40 -19.50 1.17 -5.76
CA ILE A 40 -20.26 2.40 -5.52
C ILE A 40 -20.34 3.30 -6.78
N LEU A 41 -19.42 3.17 -7.71
CA LEU A 41 -19.46 3.90 -8.99
C LEU A 41 -20.66 3.52 -9.84
N THR A 42 -21.28 2.36 -9.59
CA THR A 42 -22.56 1.94 -10.17
C THR A 42 -23.78 2.28 -9.30
N GLY A 43 -23.58 3.06 -8.23
CA GLY A 43 -24.59 3.48 -7.28
C GLY A 43 -24.67 2.61 -6.03
N GLU A 44 -25.47 3.07 -5.05
CA GLU A 44 -25.67 2.36 -3.77
C GLU A 44 -26.15 0.93 -3.95
N ARG A 45 -27.03 0.71 -4.94
CA ARG A 45 -27.56 -0.63 -5.27
C ARG A 45 -26.44 -1.60 -5.64
N GLY A 46 -25.46 -1.15 -6.44
CA GLY A 46 -24.31 -1.98 -6.84
C GLY A 46 -23.37 -2.27 -5.67
N PHE A 47 -23.12 -1.27 -4.84
CA PHE A 47 -22.32 -1.45 -3.61
C PHE A 47 -22.98 -2.45 -2.66
N ASN A 48 -24.26 -2.25 -2.33
CA ASN A 48 -24.99 -3.10 -1.40
C ASN A 48 -25.12 -4.53 -1.93
N TRP A 49 -25.33 -4.70 -3.25
CA TRP A 49 -25.34 -6.04 -3.86
C TRP A 49 -24.00 -6.76 -3.65
N MET A 50 -22.88 -6.08 -3.89
CA MET A 50 -21.56 -6.66 -3.69
C MET A 50 -21.29 -6.97 -2.21
N ALA A 51 -21.68 -6.07 -1.31
CA ALA A 51 -21.54 -6.25 0.14
C ALA A 51 -22.35 -7.46 0.62
N THR A 52 -23.64 -7.53 0.26
CA THR A 52 -24.52 -8.67 0.59
C THR A 52 -23.97 -9.98 0.04
N PHE A 53 -23.48 -9.99 -1.19
CA PHE A 53 -22.83 -11.18 -1.76
C PHE A 53 -21.66 -11.67 -0.87
N LEU A 54 -20.79 -10.76 -0.41
CA LEU A 54 -19.66 -11.14 0.43
C LEU A 54 -20.09 -11.60 1.83
N GLU A 55 -21.19 -11.07 2.35
CA GLU A 55 -21.75 -11.47 3.64
C GLU A 55 -22.48 -12.80 3.59
N ASP A 56 -23.34 -13.01 2.59
CA ASP A 56 -24.10 -14.24 2.39
C ASP A 56 -23.21 -15.48 2.20
N TYR A 57 -22.06 -15.28 1.55
CA TYR A 57 -21.07 -16.35 1.38
C TYR A 57 -20.05 -16.41 2.53
N TYR A 58 -20.26 -15.66 3.62
CA TYR A 58 -19.35 -15.61 4.78
C TYR A 58 -17.91 -15.26 4.41
N ILE A 59 -17.72 -14.42 3.40
CA ILE A 59 -16.38 -13.99 2.95
C ILE A 59 -15.92 -12.77 3.74
N ALA A 60 -16.83 -11.83 4.03
CA ALA A 60 -16.49 -10.53 4.62
C ALA A 60 -15.81 -10.66 6.00
N GLN A 61 -16.45 -11.34 6.95
CA GLN A 61 -16.01 -11.42 8.34
C GLN A 61 -14.63 -12.11 8.48
N PRO A 62 -14.40 -13.32 7.92
CA PRO A 62 -13.09 -13.95 8.03
C PRO A 62 -12.03 -13.17 7.28
N THR A 63 -12.37 -12.51 6.16
CA THR A 63 -11.41 -11.69 5.41
C THR A 63 -10.92 -10.51 6.25
N VAL A 64 -11.82 -9.77 6.91
CA VAL A 64 -11.43 -8.65 7.79
C VAL A 64 -10.47 -9.12 8.89
N ALA A 65 -10.77 -10.24 9.55
CA ALA A 65 -9.92 -10.80 10.60
C ALA A 65 -8.55 -11.24 10.06
N VAL A 66 -8.51 -11.96 8.94
CA VAL A 66 -7.26 -12.44 8.32
C VAL A 66 -6.41 -11.27 7.85
N ILE A 67 -7.00 -10.27 7.19
CA ILE A 67 -6.26 -9.09 6.71
C ILE A 67 -5.70 -8.28 7.87
N PHE A 68 -6.44 -8.13 8.96
CA PHE A 68 -5.94 -7.48 10.18
C PHE A 68 -4.70 -8.18 10.73
N ILE A 69 -4.75 -9.52 10.86
CA ILE A 69 -3.61 -10.31 11.32
C ILE A 69 -2.42 -10.19 10.35
N LEU A 70 -2.66 -10.32 9.04
CA LEU A 70 -1.60 -10.20 8.02
C LEU A 70 -0.98 -8.80 8.02
N PHE A 71 -1.77 -7.76 8.20
CA PHE A 71 -1.31 -6.38 8.29
C PHE A 71 -0.35 -6.21 9.49
N LEU A 72 -0.71 -6.71 10.67
CA LEU A 72 0.16 -6.67 11.84
C LEU A 72 1.44 -7.50 11.65
N VAL A 73 1.33 -8.72 11.11
CA VAL A 73 2.48 -9.56 10.79
C VAL A 73 3.42 -8.84 9.82
N HIS A 74 2.88 -8.29 8.72
CA HIS A 74 3.66 -7.54 7.75
C HIS A 74 4.38 -6.35 8.41
N ALA A 75 3.66 -5.53 9.18
CA ALA A 75 4.20 -4.36 9.85
C ALA A 75 5.35 -4.72 10.82
N VAL A 76 5.17 -5.75 11.65
CA VAL A 76 6.19 -6.21 12.60
C VAL A 76 7.44 -6.71 11.89
N PHE A 77 7.29 -7.58 10.88
CA PHE A 77 8.44 -8.14 10.17
C PHE A 77 9.14 -7.13 9.27
N ALA A 78 8.41 -6.20 8.66
CA ALA A 78 8.99 -5.09 7.91
C ALA A 78 9.74 -4.11 8.83
N ALA A 79 9.13 -3.71 9.96
CA ALA A 79 9.72 -2.78 10.91
C ALA A 79 11.06 -3.28 11.48
N ARG A 80 11.19 -4.58 11.75
CA ARG A 80 12.44 -5.18 12.26
C ARG A 80 13.65 -4.97 11.34
N LYS A 81 13.43 -4.81 10.04
CA LYS A 81 14.50 -4.63 9.05
C LYS A 81 14.96 -3.18 8.95
N ILE A 82 14.10 -2.21 9.25
CA ILE A 82 14.34 -0.77 9.06
C ILE A 82 15.61 -0.30 9.77
N PRO A 83 15.88 -0.62 11.07
CA PRO A 83 17.06 -0.13 11.76
C PRO A 83 18.38 -0.59 11.13
N ALA A 84 18.44 -1.84 10.65
CA ALA A 84 19.63 -2.38 9.99
C ALA A 84 19.88 -1.70 8.65
N GLN A 85 18.83 -1.55 7.83
CA GLN A 85 18.89 -0.90 6.53
C GLN A 85 19.25 0.60 6.65
N LEU A 86 18.74 1.30 7.65
CA LEU A 86 19.10 2.70 7.92
C LEU A 86 20.58 2.85 8.32
N ARG A 87 21.11 1.94 9.15
CA ARG A 87 22.53 1.93 9.54
C ARG A 87 23.42 1.70 8.32
N GLU A 88 23.12 0.70 7.52
CA GLU A 88 23.89 0.40 6.31
C GLU A 88 23.87 1.55 5.32
N ARG A 89 22.71 2.15 5.10
CA ARG A 89 22.57 3.35 4.25
C ARG A 89 23.41 4.53 4.76
N LYS A 90 23.37 4.82 6.07
CA LYS A 90 24.21 5.87 6.67
C LYS A 90 25.69 5.59 6.44
N ARG A 91 26.10 4.32 6.55
CA ARG A 91 27.48 3.88 6.29
C ARG A 91 27.88 4.12 4.84
N ILE A 92 27.08 3.66 3.89
CA ILE A 92 27.33 3.85 2.45
C ILE A 92 27.38 5.34 2.09
N THR A 93 26.46 6.16 2.62
CA THR A 93 26.45 7.60 2.37
C THR A 93 27.72 8.28 2.91
N LYS A 94 28.19 7.89 4.10
CA LYS A 94 29.45 8.41 4.67
C LYS A 94 30.65 8.04 3.80
N LEU A 95 30.72 6.78 3.35
CA LEU A 95 31.79 6.31 2.45
C LEU A 95 31.78 7.06 1.12
N ALA A 96 30.62 7.21 0.50
CA ALA A 96 30.48 7.94 -0.76
C ALA A 96 30.89 9.41 -0.64
N LYS A 97 30.52 10.08 0.46
CA LYS A 97 30.97 11.45 0.74
C LYS A 97 32.48 11.53 0.97
N GLY A 98 33.07 10.60 1.72
CA GLY A 98 34.50 10.53 1.94
C GLY A 98 35.30 10.32 0.63
N LEU A 99 34.82 9.42 -0.23
CA LEU A 99 35.43 9.21 -1.55
C LEU A 99 35.30 10.44 -2.46
N SER A 100 34.16 11.13 -2.43
CA SER A 100 33.96 12.38 -3.18
C SER A 100 34.89 13.48 -2.71
N GLN A 101 35.14 13.60 -1.40
CA GLN A 101 36.07 14.58 -0.85
C GLN A 101 37.53 14.23 -1.20
N SER A 102 37.93 12.97 -1.04
CA SER A 102 39.27 12.51 -1.44
C SER A 102 39.57 12.63 -2.92
N GLY A 103 38.53 12.41 -3.76
CA GLY A 103 38.61 12.62 -5.21
C GLY A 103 38.76 14.10 -5.59
N ARG A 104 38.13 15.04 -4.83
CA ARG A 104 38.25 16.47 -5.05
C ARG A 104 39.69 16.99 -4.74
N GLU A 105 40.28 16.44 -3.72
CA GLU A 105 41.65 16.83 -3.34
C GLU A 105 42.67 16.41 -4.41
N LYS A 106 42.41 15.30 -5.12
CA LYS A 106 43.28 14.82 -6.21
C LYS A 106 42.95 15.39 -7.60
N VAL A 107 41.81 15.99 -7.80
CA VAL A 107 41.29 16.52 -9.10
C VAL A 107 40.95 18.00 -9.06
N ALA A 108 41.64 18.75 -8.17
CA ALA A 108 41.48 20.22 -8.09
C ALA A 108 41.85 20.99 -9.38
N THR A 109 42.20 20.29 -10.47
CA THR A 109 42.55 20.88 -11.74
C THR A 109 41.57 20.61 -12.90
N ARG A 110 40.44 19.90 -12.69
CA ARG A 110 39.51 19.60 -13.80
C ARG A 110 38.05 19.68 -13.40
N THR A 111 37.43 20.78 -13.78
CA THR A 111 36.03 21.08 -14.19
C THR A 111 34.89 20.17 -13.73
N GLU A 112 33.86 20.88 -13.22
CA GLU A 112 32.46 20.50 -13.02
C GLU A 112 32.13 19.47 -11.94
N HIS A 113 31.59 20.04 -10.89
CA HIS A 113 31.05 19.32 -9.73
C HIS A 113 29.66 18.76 -10.05
N SER A 114 29.55 17.47 -10.38
CA SER A 114 28.26 16.82 -10.31
C SER A 114 27.88 16.64 -8.83
N PRO A 115 26.79 17.25 -8.33
CA PRO A 115 26.37 17.05 -6.96
C PRO A 115 26.01 15.57 -6.77
N PHE A 116 26.42 14.98 -5.63
CA PHE A 116 26.05 13.62 -5.27
C PHE A 116 24.50 13.52 -5.22
N ARG A 117 23.91 12.90 -6.23
CA ARG A 117 22.46 12.60 -6.26
C ARG A 117 22.25 11.20 -5.71
N PRO A 118 21.40 11.02 -4.69
CA PRO A 118 21.04 9.68 -4.22
C PRO A 118 20.42 8.90 -5.38
N HIS A 119 20.76 7.63 -5.50
CA HIS A 119 20.17 6.75 -6.51
C HIS A 119 18.64 6.68 -6.31
N VAL A 120 17.86 6.70 -7.41
CA VAL A 120 16.39 6.75 -7.40
C VAL A 120 15.80 5.63 -6.53
N GLU A 121 16.31 4.39 -6.65
CA GLU A 121 15.85 3.26 -5.82
C GLU A 121 16.04 3.49 -4.32
N SER A 122 17.09 4.23 -3.94
CA SER A 122 17.34 4.59 -2.55
C SER A 122 16.31 5.61 -2.03
N MET A 123 15.84 6.50 -2.89
CA MET A 123 14.78 7.46 -2.54
C MET A 123 13.43 6.75 -2.46
N LEU A 124 13.11 5.89 -3.41
CA LEU A 124 11.89 5.08 -3.42
C LEU A 124 11.76 4.25 -2.13
N TRP A 125 12.88 3.65 -1.67
CA TRP A 125 12.87 2.91 -0.41
C TRP A 125 12.53 3.79 0.80
N ILE A 126 13.05 5.02 0.87
CA ILE A 126 12.71 5.94 1.99
C ILE A 126 11.23 6.27 1.97
N TRP A 127 10.70 6.60 0.81
CA TRP A 127 9.30 6.93 0.68
C TRP A 127 8.41 5.71 0.98
N GLN A 128 8.82 4.50 0.57
CA GLN A 128 8.14 3.27 0.93
C GLN A 128 8.08 3.07 2.46
N VAL A 129 9.18 3.34 3.17
CA VAL A 129 9.20 3.27 4.64
C VAL A 129 8.27 4.33 5.25
N ARG A 130 8.31 5.56 4.77
CA ARG A 130 7.48 6.66 5.28
C ARG A 130 5.99 6.38 5.06
N THR A 131 5.62 6.00 3.86
CA THR A 131 4.22 5.64 3.54
C THR A 131 3.76 4.44 4.36
N GLY A 132 4.61 3.43 4.56
CA GLY A 132 4.32 2.31 5.47
C GLY A 132 4.07 2.73 6.93
N MET A 133 4.79 3.75 7.43
CA MET A 133 4.53 4.30 8.77
C MET A 133 3.19 5.04 8.86
N ILE A 134 2.83 5.81 7.82
CA ILE A 134 1.52 6.48 7.74
C ILE A 134 0.42 5.41 7.67
N MET A 135 0.61 4.38 6.83
CA MET A 135 -0.33 3.27 6.72
C MET A 135 -0.50 2.50 8.03
N LEU A 136 0.55 2.37 8.85
CA LEU A 136 0.45 1.71 10.14
C LEU A 136 -0.56 2.44 11.05
N VAL A 137 -0.59 3.76 11.02
CA VAL A 137 -1.53 4.57 11.80
C VAL A 137 -2.91 4.59 11.15
N LEU A 138 -3.00 5.09 9.91
CA LEU A 138 -4.29 5.28 9.23
C LEU A 138 -4.94 3.96 8.82
N GLY A 139 -4.14 2.97 8.44
CA GLY A 139 -4.62 1.63 8.09
C GLY A 139 -5.14 0.89 9.32
N SER A 140 -4.46 0.98 10.48
CA SER A 140 -5.00 0.42 11.73
C SER A 140 -6.31 1.07 12.12
N PHE A 141 -6.40 2.39 12.02
CA PHE A 141 -7.63 3.13 12.27
C PHE A 141 -8.78 2.66 11.35
N HIS A 142 -8.50 2.57 10.03
CA HIS A 142 -9.47 2.08 9.06
C HIS A 142 -9.94 0.65 9.37
N LEU A 143 -9.01 -0.26 9.66
CA LEU A 143 -9.34 -1.66 9.96
C LEU A 143 -10.13 -1.82 11.26
N ILE A 144 -9.84 -0.99 12.28
CA ILE A 144 -10.60 -0.99 13.53
C ILE A 144 -12.03 -0.49 13.27
N LEU A 145 -12.20 0.63 12.56
CA LEU A 145 -13.52 1.15 12.22
C LEU A 145 -14.33 0.15 11.41
N LEU A 146 -13.72 -0.46 10.38
CA LEU A 146 -14.38 -1.47 9.57
C LEU A 146 -14.72 -2.72 10.38
N GLY A 147 -13.81 -3.17 11.25
CA GLY A 147 -14.07 -4.30 12.15
C GLY A 147 -15.27 -4.03 13.08
N LEU A 148 -15.37 -2.82 13.64
CA LEU A 148 -16.52 -2.44 14.45
C LEU A 148 -17.82 -2.44 13.64
N ASP A 149 -17.79 -1.98 12.40
CA ASP A 149 -18.94 -1.96 11.49
C ASP A 149 -19.42 -3.37 11.12
N VAL A 150 -18.48 -4.25 10.78
CA VAL A 150 -18.75 -5.62 10.34
C VAL A 150 -19.23 -6.53 11.48
N PHE A 151 -18.73 -6.34 12.69
CA PHE A 151 -19.01 -7.22 13.82
C PHE A 151 -20.01 -6.66 14.83
N THR A 152 -20.39 -5.40 14.73
CA THR A 152 -21.30 -4.74 15.68
C THR A 152 -22.25 -3.78 14.97
N PRO A 153 -23.47 -3.56 15.48
CA PRO A 153 -24.39 -2.53 14.94
C PRO A 153 -24.04 -1.11 15.43
N LEU A 154 -22.75 -0.79 15.64
CA LEU A 154 -22.34 0.50 16.24
C LEU A 154 -22.57 1.69 15.29
N PHE A 155 -22.46 1.47 13.99
CA PHE A 155 -22.55 2.51 12.96
C PHE A 155 -23.78 2.39 12.05
N GLY A 156 -24.62 1.37 12.23
CA GLY A 156 -25.81 1.11 11.43
C GLY A 156 -26.91 0.43 12.23
N GLU A 157 -28.03 0.10 11.60
CA GLU A 157 -29.14 -0.62 12.25
C GLU A 157 -28.79 -2.08 12.53
N MET A 158 -27.97 -2.68 11.68
CA MET A 158 -27.44 -4.04 11.79
C MET A 158 -25.91 -4.03 11.62
N ALA A 159 -25.28 -5.09 12.10
CA ALA A 159 -23.85 -5.31 11.80
C ALA A 159 -23.73 -5.72 10.32
N GLY A 160 -22.77 -5.11 9.60
CA GLY A 160 -22.52 -5.41 8.19
C GLY A 160 -21.94 -4.23 7.42
N ILE A 161 -21.72 -4.44 6.13
CA ILE A 161 -21.15 -3.43 5.23
C ILE A 161 -22.31 -2.80 4.41
N GLU A 162 -22.57 -1.50 4.63
CA GLU A 162 -23.61 -0.77 3.92
C GLU A 162 -23.05 0.49 3.24
N SER A 163 -23.65 0.86 2.10
CA SER A 163 -23.30 2.09 1.37
C SER A 163 -23.57 3.33 2.20
N GLN A 164 -24.73 3.42 2.84
CA GLN A 164 -25.17 4.60 3.59
C GLN A 164 -24.26 4.88 4.78
N THR A 165 -23.91 3.87 5.60
CA THR A 165 -22.99 4.03 6.72
C THR A 165 -21.59 4.42 6.25
N THR A 166 -21.14 3.85 5.14
CA THR A 166 -19.85 4.17 4.52
C THR A 166 -19.83 5.61 4.00
N MET A 167 -20.86 6.05 3.27
CA MET A 167 -20.99 7.41 2.77
C MET A 167 -21.10 8.42 3.92
N ALA A 168 -21.88 8.13 4.97
CA ALA A 168 -21.99 8.97 6.15
C ALA A 168 -20.63 9.19 6.84
N ARG A 169 -19.85 8.13 7.02
CA ARG A 169 -18.49 8.22 7.61
C ARG A 169 -17.55 9.05 6.74
N VAL A 170 -17.51 8.78 5.44
CA VAL A 170 -16.64 9.50 4.50
C VAL A 170 -17.04 10.96 4.43
N GLY A 171 -18.35 11.26 4.28
CA GLY A 171 -18.90 12.62 4.26
C GLY A 171 -18.68 13.42 5.55
N ALA A 172 -18.62 12.73 6.71
CA ALA A 172 -18.31 13.35 8.01
C ALA A 172 -16.83 13.80 8.17
N GLY A 173 -16.01 13.69 7.12
CA GLY A 173 -14.63 14.19 7.10
C GLY A 173 -13.56 13.09 6.98
N LEU A 174 -13.93 11.80 6.98
CA LEU A 174 -12.96 10.71 6.78
C LEU A 174 -12.43 10.61 5.33
N TRP A 175 -12.98 11.40 4.40
CA TRP A 175 -12.44 11.52 3.04
C TRP A 175 -10.96 11.94 3.04
N LEU A 176 -10.55 12.82 3.98
CA LEU A 176 -9.16 13.28 4.06
C LEU A 176 -8.20 12.17 4.50
N PRO A 177 -8.37 11.50 5.67
CA PRO A 177 -7.50 10.38 6.03
C PRO A 177 -7.56 9.22 5.03
N TYR A 178 -8.71 8.95 4.40
CA TYR A 178 -8.82 7.90 3.38
C TYR A 178 -8.13 8.30 2.07
N GLY A 179 -8.16 9.57 1.67
CA GLY A 179 -7.38 10.06 0.54
C GLY A 179 -5.87 9.94 0.75
N ILE A 180 -5.39 10.29 1.96
CA ILE A 180 -3.99 10.09 2.34
C ILE A 180 -3.64 8.60 2.37
N LEU A 181 -4.52 7.76 2.92
CA LEU A 181 -4.33 6.32 2.97
C LEU A 181 -4.26 5.70 1.57
N LEU A 182 -5.15 6.09 0.65
CA LEU A 182 -5.15 5.67 -0.75
C LEU A 182 -3.79 5.96 -1.41
N LEU A 183 -3.32 7.21 -1.33
CA LEU A 183 -2.01 7.59 -1.89
C LEU A 183 -0.85 6.80 -1.27
N CYS A 184 -0.88 6.60 0.06
CA CYS A 184 0.16 5.85 0.75
C CYS A 184 0.15 4.37 0.39
N VAL A 185 -1.02 3.74 0.31
CA VAL A 185 -1.19 2.32 -0.05
C VAL A 185 -0.70 2.09 -1.47
N GLU A 186 -1.14 2.90 -2.43
CA GLU A 186 -0.77 2.75 -3.83
C GLU A 186 0.74 2.89 -4.02
N PHE A 187 1.35 3.94 -3.45
CA PHE A 187 2.79 4.12 -3.55
C PHE A 187 3.56 3.00 -2.86
N HIS A 188 3.15 2.61 -1.64
CA HIS A 188 3.81 1.58 -0.85
C HIS A 188 3.74 0.20 -1.54
N ALA A 189 2.56 -0.17 -2.03
CA ALA A 189 2.33 -1.44 -2.70
C ALA A 189 3.06 -1.52 -4.05
N SER A 190 2.97 -0.49 -4.89
CA SER A 190 3.63 -0.44 -6.19
C SER A 190 5.14 -0.57 -6.06
N VAL A 191 5.78 0.27 -5.23
CA VAL A 191 7.22 0.17 -4.97
C VAL A 191 7.58 -1.16 -4.32
N GLY A 192 6.72 -1.66 -3.40
CA GLY A 192 6.91 -2.94 -2.72
C GLY A 192 6.89 -4.13 -3.67
N LEU A 193 5.91 -4.22 -4.55
CA LEU A 193 5.76 -5.28 -5.55
C LEU A 193 6.91 -5.25 -6.57
N TYR A 194 7.27 -4.07 -7.09
CA TYR A 194 8.41 -3.91 -7.98
C TYR A 194 9.71 -4.45 -7.34
N ARG A 195 10.00 -4.06 -6.10
CA ARG A 195 11.19 -4.51 -5.38
C ARG A 195 11.15 -6.01 -5.06
N LEU A 196 9.98 -6.53 -4.73
CA LEU A 196 9.78 -7.96 -4.51
C LEU A 196 10.02 -8.75 -5.78
N ALA A 197 9.48 -8.29 -6.91
CA ALA A 197 9.66 -8.89 -8.23
C ALA A 197 11.14 -8.98 -8.62
N ILE A 198 11.89 -7.88 -8.49
CA ILE A 198 13.35 -7.89 -8.76
C ILE A 198 14.07 -8.85 -7.80
N LYS A 199 13.74 -8.83 -6.52
CA LYS A 199 14.38 -9.68 -5.52
C LYS A 199 14.18 -11.17 -5.79
N TRP A 200 13.06 -11.54 -6.38
CA TRP A 200 12.73 -12.93 -6.72
C TRP A 200 13.09 -13.30 -8.17
N GLY A 201 13.85 -12.44 -8.85
CA GLY A 201 14.42 -12.72 -10.16
C GLY A 201 13.45 -12.53 -11.32
N ALA A 202 12.40 -11.75 -11.16
CA ALA A 202 11.48 -11.45 -12.26
C ALA A 202 12.17 -10.71 -13.41
N ASP A 203 13.28 -10.02 -13.14
CA ASP A 203 14.11 -9.34 -14.15
C ASP A 203 14.88 -10.30 -15.06
N LEU A 204 14.88 -11.61 -14.77
CA LEU A 204 15.36 -12.66 -15.67
C LEU A 204 14.36 -12.94 -16.82
N TRP A 205 13.08 -12.65 -16.62
CA TRP A 205 11.98 -12.96 -17.55
C TRP A 205 11.36 -11.70 -18.17
N LEU A 206 11.34 -10.60 -17.43
CA LEU A 206 10.75 -9.33 -17.83
C LEU A 206 11.80 -8.22 -17.79
N SER A 207 11.87 -7.41 -18.84
CA SER A 207 12.75 -6.23 -18.81
C SER A 207 12.31 -5.26 -17.70
N ARG A 208 13.26 -4.56 -17.09
CA ARG A 208 12.97 -3.55 -16.07
C ARG A 208 12.02 -2.45 -16.56
N LYS A 209 12.09 -2.12 -17.85
CA LYS A 209 11.16 -1.16 -18.48
C LYS A 209 9.72 -1.70 -18.49
N ALA A 210 9.54 -2.98 -18.82
CA ALA A 210 8.22 -3.62 -18.81
C ALA A 210 7.66 -3.68 -17.37
N MET A 211 8.49 -4.04 -16.38
CA MET A 211 8.07 -4.06 -14.97
C MET A 211 7.63 -2.68 -14.47
N HIS A 212 8.37 -1.62 -14.81
CA HIS A 212 7.99 -0.25 -14.47
C HIS A 212 6.70 0.18 -15.19
N LEU A 213 6.51 -0.20 -16.44
CA LEU A 213 5.26 0.09 -17.16
C LEU A 213 4.07 -0.60 -16.49
N ILE A 214 4.17 -1.88 -16.14
CA ILE A 214 3.13 -2.62 -15.44
C ILE A 214 2.82 -1.96 -14.08
N GLU A 215 3.85 -1.65 -13.31
CA GLU A 215 3.72 -0.95 -12.03
C GLU A 215 2.95 0.37 -12.20
N GLN A 216 3.35 1.21 -13.16
CA GLN A 216 2.69 2.49 -13.41
C GLN A 216 1.24 2.34 -13.86
N VAL A 217 0.95 1.39 -14.74
CA VAL A 217 -0.43 1.13 -15.18
C VAL A 217 -1.30 0.72 -14.00
N ILE A 218 -0.84 -0.21 -13.17
CA ILE A 218 -1.57 -0.63 -11.97
C ILE A 218 -1.76 0.54 -11.01
N PHE A 219 -0.69 1.27 -10.69
CA PHE A 219 -0.72 2.42 -9.80
C PHE A 219 -1.78 3.45 -10.23
N TRP A 220 -1.72 3.91 -11.48
CA TRP A 220 -2.64 4.92 -11.98
C TRP A 220 -4.09 4.41 -12.09
N THR A 221 -4.28 3.15 -12.49
CA THR A 221 -5.61 2.55 -12.57
C THR A 221 -6.29 2.53 -11.21
N ILE A 222 -5.60 2.03 -10.19
CA ILE A 222 -6.17 1.94 -8.84
C ILE A 222 -6.33 3.34 -8.23
N LEU A 223 -5.39 4.24 -8.46
CA LEU A 223 -5.49 5.62 -7.97
C LEU A 223 -6.69 6.36 -8.57
N VAL A 224 -6.95 6.20 -9.86
CA VAL A 224 -8.09 6.82 -10.54
C VAL A 224 -9.42 6.20 -10.05
N ILE A 225 -9.52 4.88 -10.01
CA ILE A 225 -10.72 4.19 -9.52
C ILE A 225 -10.96 4.53 -8.03
N GLY A 226 -9.95 4.42 -7.20
CA GLY A 226 -10.04 4.73 -5.76
C GLY A 226 -10.38 6.19 -5.49
N GLY A 227 -9.79 7.12 -6.26
CA GLY A 227 -10.09 8.55 -6.20
C GLY A 227 -11.53 8.86 -6.59
N ALA A 228 -12.01 8.31 -7.71
CA ALA A 228 -13.41 8.45 -8.14
C ALA A 228 -14.37 7.86 -7.09
N THR A 229 -14.07 6.66 -6.58
CA THR A 229 -14.82 6.02 -5.50
C THR A 229 -14.92 6.92 -4.27
N LEU A 230 -13.82 7.50 -3.84
CA LEU A 230 -13.78 8.40 -2.69
C LEU A 230 -14.61 9.67 -2.93
N CYS A 231 -14.60 10.23 -4.16
CA CYS A 231 -15.44 11.37 -4.52
C CYS A 231 -16.94 11.04 -4.46
N VAL A 232 -17.35 9.85 -4.93
CA VAL A 232 -18.74 9.40 -4.82
C VAL A 232 -19.14 9.17 -3.37
N LEU A 233 -18.31 8.47 -2.59
CA LEU A 233 -18.55 8.22 -1.17
C LEU A 233 -18.61 9.49 -0.33
N ALA A 234 -17.87 10.53 -0.71
CA ALA A 234 -17.91 11.85 -0.08
C ALA A 234 -19.12 12.69 -0.51
N GLY A 235 -19.91 12.24 -1.48
CA GLY A 235 -21.05 12.96 -2.02
C GLY A 235 -20.67 14.17 -2.89
N TRP A 236 -19.45 14.18 -3.45
CA TRP A 236 -18.99 15.28 -4.31
C TRP A 236 -19.39 15.12 -5.76
N ILE A 237 -19.57 13.88 -6.21
CA ILE A 237 -20.03 13.54 -7.56
C ILE A 237 -21.05 12.42 -7.48
N ASP A 238 -21.99 12.39 -8.44
CA ASP A 238 -22.91 11.28 -8.61
C ASP A 238 -22.18 10.05 -9.16
N PRO A 239 -22.69 8.82 -8.87
CA PRO A 239 -22.12 7.60 -9.42
C PRO A 239 -22.12 7.59 -10.94
N PRO A 240 -20.96 7.60 -11.63
CA PRO A 240 -20.89 7.80 -13.08
C PRO A 240 -21.48 6.64 -13.90
N PHE A 241 -21.64 5.48 -13.29
CA PHE A 241 -22.14 4.26 -13.94
C PHE A 241 -23.49 3.77 -13.38
N ALA A 242 -24.24 4.62 -12.65
CA ALA A 242 -25.54 4.26 -12.09
C ALA A 242 -26.53 3.74 -13.15
N PHE A 243 -26.47 4.29 -14.37
CA PHE A 243 -27.30 3.89 -15.51
C PHE A 243 -27.19 2.40 -15.86
N LEU A 244 -26.10 1.72 -15.53
CA LEU A 244 -25.93 0.29 -15.79
C LEU A 244 -26.88 -0.59 -14.99
N LEU A 245 -27.33 -0.12 -13.82
CA LEU A 245 -28.24 -0.86 -12.93
C LEU A 245 -29.65 -0.26 -12.87
N GLU A 246 -29.87 0.94 -13.41
CA GLU A 246 -31.18 1.59 -13.52
C GLU A 246 -31.96 1.12 -14.74
N GLY A 247 -31.28 0.69 -15.80
CA GLY A 247 -31.92 0.22 -17.05
C GLY A 247 -32.59 -1.17 -17.03
N GLY A 248 -32.61 -1.86 -15.89
CA GLY A 248 -33.19 -3.20 -15.73
C GLY A 248 -34.61 -3.24 -15.13
N ALA A 249 -35.27 -2.08 -14.95
CA ALA A 249 -36.59 -1.96 -14.34
C ALA A 249 -37.66 -1.42 -15.33
N SER A 250 -37.63 -1.93 -16.59
CA SER A 250 -38.74 -1.71 -17.55
C SER A 250 -39.42 -3.02 -17.89
#